data_063d84d7cd22e668fd257de8144aa2f1
#
_entry.id   063d84d7cd22e668fd257de8144aa2f1
#
_cell.length_a   1.000
_cell.length_b   1.000
_cell.length_c   1.000
_cell.angle_alpha   90.00
_cell.angle_beta   90.00
_cell.angle_gamma   90.00
#
_symmetry.space_group_name_H-M   'P 1'
#
loop_
_entity.id
_entity.type
_entity.pdbx_description
1 polymer ?
#
loop_
_entity_poly.entity_id
_entity_poly.type
_entity_poly.pdbx_seq_one_letter_code
_entity_poly.pdbx_strand_id
1 'polypeptide(L)'
;TVNKPTIRPTVFNSAKMEKDKAEHHAIVPTGVPLASRTLSDDEQNAYLLIAQHYLAALLPDYTFNETRITLEAGGVPFTVTGRVPTGQGWKSVFGTDPDSEEEDDTAPPALPDIHDGTRCTVAAAVLRPKKTRPPK
;
A
#
# COMPACT_ATOMS: atom_id res chain seq x y z
N THR A 1 -27.34 -4.27 4.06
CA THR A 1 -26.56 -5.46 4.44
C THR A 1 -25.15 -4.98 4.67
N VAL A 2 -24.73 -4.84 5.94
CA VAL A 2 -23.33 -4.47 6.28
C VAL A 2 -22.49 -5.70 5.99
N ASN A 3 -21.64 -5.63 4.96
CA ASN A 3 -20.66 -6.68 4.71
C ASN A 3 -19.72 -6.73 5.91
N LYS A 4 -19.72 -7.83 6.64
CA LYS A 4 -18.69 -8.07 7.66
C LYS A 4 -17.32 -8.00 6.99
N PRO A 5 -16.37 -7.20 7.51
CA PRO A 5 -15.03 -7.20 6.97
C PRO A 5 -14.44 -8.61 7.10
N THR A 6 -13.88 -9.11 6.02
CA THR A 6 -13.17 -10.39 6.04
C THR A 6 -11.83 -10.16 6.75
N ILE A 7 -11.73 -10.62 8.00
CA ILE A 7 -10.49 -10.53 8.78
C ILE A 7 -9.46 -11.45 8.12
N ARG A 8 -8.23 -10.96 7.98
CA ARG A 8 -7.11 -11.77 7.45
C ARG A 8 -6.86 -12.98 8.37
N PRO A 9 -6.99 -14.22 7.88
CA PRO A 9 -6.78 -15.40 8.72
C PRO A 9 -5.36 -15.51 9.28
N THR A 10 -4.38 -14.90 8.59
CA THR A 10 -2.96 -14.95 8.96
C THR A 10 -2.58 -14.05 10.13
N VAL A 11 -3.37 -13.00 10.41
CA VAL A 11 -3.09 -12.04 11.49
C VAL A 11 -3.48 -12.61 12.86
N PHE A 12 -4.50 -13.47 12.89
CA PHE A 12 -5.05 -14.07 14.10
C PHE A 12 -4.97 -15.60 14.07
N ASN A 13 -3.83 -16.15 13.67
CA ASN A 13 -3.61 -17.58 13.77
C ASN A 13 -3.28 -17.94 15.23
N SER A 14 -4.33 -18.30 15.99
CA SER A 14 -4.23 -18.66 17.40
C SER A 14 -3.22 -19.78 17.67
N ALA A 15 -3.13 -20.76 16.79
CA ALA A 15 -2.18 -21.86 16.92
C ALA A 15 -0.71 -21.42 16.81
N LYS A 16 -0.43 -20.39 16.00
CA LYS A 16 0.91 -19.82 15.90
C LYS A 16 1.23 -18.93 17.11
N MET A 17 0.26 -18.14 17.57
CA MET A 17 0.41 -17.31 18.77
C MET A 17 0.64 -18.14 20.02
N GLU A 18 -0.04 -19.30 20.16
CA GLU A 18 0.13 -20.21 21.28
C GLU A 18 1.50 -20.92 21.26
N LYS A 19 2.00 -21.26 20.08
CA LYS A 19 3.30 -21.92 19.90
C LYS A 19 4.48 -20.99 20.12
N ASP A 20 4.37 -19.73 19.68
CA ASP A 20 5.47 -18.76 19.77
C ASP A 20 5.50 -18.03 21.14
N LYS A 21 4.53 -18.30 22.07
CA LYS A 21 4.40 -17.64 23.38
C LYS A 21 4.77 -16.17 23.27
N ALA A 22 4.01 -15.42 22.44
CA ALA A 22 4.34 -14.03 22.18
C ALA A 22 4.35 -13.24 23.50
N GLU A 23 5.54 -13.03 24.05
CA GLU A 23 5.76 -12.24 25.25
C GLU A 23 5.44 -10.76 25.03
N HIS A 24 5.36 -10.37 23.75
CA HIS A 24 5.10 -9.00 23.34
C HIS A 24 3.80 -8.92 22.54
N HIS A 25 2.81 -8.23 23.09
CA HIS A 25 1.58 -7.91 22.37
C HIS A 25 1.79 -6.66 21.51
N ALA A 26 1.05 -6.57 20.42
CA ALA A 26 0.92 -5.31 19.71
C ALA A 26 0.21 -4.27 20.59
N ILE A 27 0.54 -2.99 20.41
CA ILE A 27 -0.21 -1.89 21.00
C ILE A 27 -1.57 -1.83 20.31
N VAL A 28 -2.65 -1.93 21.07
CA VAL A 28 -4.02 -1.93 20.54
C VAL A 28 -4.88 -0.91 21.30
N PRO A 29 -5.91 -0.32 20.64
CA PRO A 29 -6.86 0.54 21.32
C PRO A 29 -7.60 -0.22 22.44
N THR A 30 -7.76 0.40 23.61
CA THR A 30 -8.40 -0.23 24.78
C THR A 30 -9.93 -0.21 24.73
N GLY A 31 -10.53 0.44 23.73
CA GLY A 31 -11.98 0.62 23.65
C GLY A 31 -12.55 1.71 24.57
N VAL A 32 -11.72 2.41 25.33
CA VAL A 32 -12.15 3.56 26.12
C VAL A 32 -12.43 4.74 25.18
N PRO A 33 -13.63 5.36 25.21
CA PRO A 33 -13.94 6.48 24.34
C PRO A 33 -12.98 7.66 24.56
N LEU A 34 -12.41 8.19 23.50
CA LEU A 34 -11.53 9.37 23.53
C LEU A 34 -12.20 10.59 24.18
N ALA A 35 -13.51 10.75 23.96
CA ALA A 35 -14.30 11.84 24.52
C ALA A 35 -14.32 11.89 26.07
N SER A 36 -13.92 10.79 26.72
CA SER A 36 -13.83 10.73 28.19
C SER A 36 -12.50 11.25 28.74
N ARG A 37 -11.57 11.67 27.88
CA ARG A 37 -10.24 12.14 28.26
C ARG A 37 -9.87 13.40 27.49
N THR A 38 -9.20 14.31 28.17
CA THR A 38 -8.56 15.46 27.52
C THR A 38 -7.17 15.02 27.09
N LEU A 39 -6.97 14.93 25.77
CA LEU A 39 -5.69 14.59 25.17
C LEU A 39 -5.13 15.84 24.50
N SER A 40 -3.81 15.97 24.49
CA SER A 40 -3.10 16.92 23.66
C SER A 40 -3.18 16.50 22.19
N ASP A 41 -2.86 17.40 21.28
CA ASP A 41 -2.87 17.12 19.84
C ASP A 41 -1.92 15.97 19.48
N ASP A 42 -0.74 15.93 20.10
CA ASP A 42 0.25 14.86 19.88
C ASP A 42 -0.28 13.49 20.35
N GLU A 43 -0.95 13.46 21.51
CA GLU A 43 -1.56 12.23 22.04
C GLU A 43 -2.72 11.76 21.15
N GLN A 44 -3.54 12.67 20.63
CA GLN A 44 -4.59 12.35 19.67
C GLN A 44 -4.00 11.78 18.38
N ASN A 45 -2.99 12.42 17.82
CA ASN A 45 -2.32 11.98 16.60
C ASN A 45 -1.69 10.60 16.78
N ALA A 46 -1.01 10.37 17.90
CA ALA A 46 -0.44 9.06 18.23
C ALA A 46 -1.52 7.98 18.36
N TYR A 47 -2.63 8.29 19.03
CA TYR A 47 -3.75 7.36 19.14
C TYR A 47 -4.38 7.03 17.79
N LEU A 48 -4.63 8.05 16.97
CA LEU A 48 -5.19 7.86 15.64
C LEU A 48 -4.29 7.00 14.77
N LEU A 49 -2.98 7.24 14.80
CA LEU A 49 -2.01 6.44 14.06
C LEU A 49 -2.07 4.96 14.46
N ILE A 50 -2.06 4.67 15.78
CA ILE A 50 -2.17 3.31 16.30
C ILE A 50 -3.50 2.66 15.90
N ALA A 51 -4.61 3.40 16.02
CA ALA A 51 -5.94 2.90 15.68
C ALA A 51 -6.05 2.60 14.17
N GLN A 52 -5.51 3.46 13.31
CA GLN A 52 -5.48 3.24 11.86
C GLN A 52 -4.69 1.98 11.51
N HIS A 53 -3.49 1.80 12.06
CA HIS A 53 -2.70 0.60 11.81
C HIS A 53 -3.38 -0.67 12.33
N TYR A 54 -4.03 -0.60 13.49
CA TYR A 54 -4.81 -1.70 14.03
C TYR A 54 -5.98 -2.08 13.10
N LEU A 55 -6.76 -1.09 12.64
CA LEU A 55 -7.85 -1.31 11.70
C LEU A 55 -7.35 -1.84 10.36
N ALA A 56 -6.26 -1.29 9.84
CA ALA A 56 -5.65 -1.74 8.60
C ALA A 56 -5.24 -3.23 8.66
N ALA A 57 -4.73 -3.68 9.82
CA ALA A 57 -4.38 -5.09 10.02
C ALA A 57 -5.59 -6.04 9.97
N LEU A 58 -6.80 -5.55 10.26
CA LEU A 58 -8.03 -6.32 10.22
C LEU A 58 -8.69 -6.37 8.84
N LEU A 59 -8.35 -5.44 7.94
CA LEU A 59 -8.99 -5.32 6.64
C LEU A 59 -8.36 -6.28 5.61
N PRO A 60 -9.07 -6.58 4.52
CA PRO A 60 -8.56 -7.38 3.42
C PRO A 60 -7.29 -6.78 2.79
N ASP A 61 -6.62 -7.59 1.99
CA ASP A 61 -5.45 -7.15 1.24
C ASP A 61 -5.83 -6.09 0.19
N TYR A 62 -4.90 -5.16 -0.04
CA TYR A 62 -4.93 -4.31 -1.22
C TYR A 62 -4.66 -5.17 -2.45
N THR A 63 -5.54 -5.08 -3.44
CA THR A 63 -5.46 -5.87 -4.68
C THR A 63 -5.34 -4.97 -5.90
N PHE A 64 -4.61 -5.44 -6.91
CA PHE A 64 -4.42 -4.71 -8.16
C PHE A 64 -4.18 -5.68 -9.33
N ASN A 65 -4.47 -5.21 -10.53
CA ASN A 65 -4.04 -5.85 -11.77
C ASN A 65 -2.67 -5.27 -12.15
N GLU A 66 -1.69 -6.13 -12.36
CA GLU A 66 -0.36 -5.74 -12.84
C GLU A 66 -0.25 -6.07 -14.32
N THR A 67 0.08 -5.06 -15.14
CA THR A 67 0.38 -5.21 -16.55
C THR A 67 1.86 -4.96 -16.78
N ARG A 68 2.52 -5.87 -17.47
CA ARG A 68 3.92 -5.72 -17.88
C ARG A 68 4.01 -5.66 -19.39
N ILE A 69 4.62 -4.60 -19.92
CA ILE A 69 4.88 -4.43 -21.33
C ILE A 69 6.38 -4.48 -21.56
N THR A 70 6.81 -5.30 -22.53
CA THR A 70 8.19 -5.34 -22.99
C THR A 70 8.25 -4.81 -24.41
N LEU A 71 9.03 -3.77 -24.63
CA LEU A 71 9.28 -3.16 -25.94
C LEU A 71 10.69 -3.49 -26.36
N GLU A 72 10.91 -3.67 -27.66
CA GLU A 72 12.24 -3.82 -28.22
C GLU A 72 12.56 -2.62 -29.11
N ALA A 73 13.69 -1.98 -28.86
CA ALA A 73 14.20 -0.89 -29.67
C ALA A 73 15.68 -1.10 -29.96
N GLY A 74 16.04 -1.22 -31.23
CA GLY A 74 17.44 -1.44 -31.64
C GLY A 74 18.05 -2.72 -31.10
N GLY A 75 17.26 -3.78 -30.86
CA GLY A 75 17.71 -5.04 -30.28
C GLY A 75 17.84 -5.03 -28.75
N VAL A 76 17.45 -3.93 -28.10
CA VAL A 76 17.49 -3.78 -26.64
C VAL A 76 16.07 -3.86 -26.08
N PRO A 77 15.80 -4.74 -25.08
CA PRO A 77 14.50 -4.82 -24.44
C PRO A 77 14.33 -3.71 -23.39
N PHE A 78 13.16 -3.07 -23.38
CA PHE A 78 12.72 -2.10 -22.39
C PHE A 78 11.44 -2.62 -21.75
N THR A 79 11.41 -2.71 -20.43
CA THR A 79 10.24 -3.21 -19.71
C THR A 79 9.64 -2.10 -18.86
N VAL A 80 8.32 -1.97 -18.94
CA VAL A 80 7.53 -1.10 -18.06
C VAL A 80 6.45 -1.94 -17.36
N THR A 81 6.19 -1.65 -16.10
CA THR A 81 5.12 -2.29 -15.33
C THR A 81 4.14 -1.23 -14.87
N GLY A 82 2.86 -1.51 -15.06
CA GLY A 82 1.77 -0.66 -14.56
C GLY A 82 0.88 -1.43 -13.59
N ARG A 83 0.21 -0.73 -12.69
CA ARG A 83 -0.74 -1.32 -11.75
C ARG A 83 -2.03 -0.53 -11.71
N VAL A 84 -3.14 -1.23 -11.78
CA VAL A 84 -4.48 -0.67 -11.64
C VAL A 84 -5.14 -1.29 -10.42
N PRO A 85 -5.46 -0.49 -9.37
CA PRO A 85 -6.13 -1.00 -8.18
C PRO A 85 -7.46 -1.66 -8.52
N THR A 86 -7.74 -2.83 -7.93
CA THR A 86 -9.01 -3.55 -8.01
C THR A 86 -9.73 -3.62 -6.68
N GLY A 87 -9.02 -3.41 -5.57
CA GLY A 87 -9.58 -3.33 -4.23
C GLY A 87 -8.69 -2.54 -3.30
N GLN A 88 -9.26 -1.58 -2.60
CA GLN A 88 -8.53 -0.69 -1.69
C GLN A 88 -8.02 -1.42 -0.43
N GLY A 89 -8.76 -2.44 0.04
CA GLY A 89 -8.38 -3.21 1.22
C GLY A 89 -7.96 -2.32 2.40
N TRP A 90 -6.86 -2.67 3.05
CA TRP A 90 -6.32 -1.94 4.20
C TRP A 90 -5.91 -0.49 3.90
N LYS A 91 -5.60 -0.15 2.65
CA LYS A 91 -5.24 1.23 2.28
C LYS A 91 -6.40 2.22 2.50
N SER A 92 -7.65 1.74 2.48
CA SER A 92 -8.83 2.59 2.71
C SER A 92 -8.85 3.28 4.07
N VAL A 93 -8.10 2.78 5.06
CA VAL A 93 -8.01 3.37 6.41
C VAL A 93 -7.20 4.67 6.42
N PHE A 94 -6.19 4.75 5.56
CA PHE A 94 -5.27 5.90 5.56
C PHE A 94 -5.79 7.08 4.72
N GLY A 95 -6.90 6.87 4.01
CA GLY A 95 -7.45 7.86 3.10
C GLY A 95 -6.55 8.05 1.86
N THR A 96 -7.07 8.75 0.88
CA THR A 96 -6.27 9.43 -0.13
C THR A 96 -6.07 10.83 0.40
N ASP A 97 -4.90 11.15 0.89
CA ASP A 97 -4.55 12.52 1.22
C ASP A 97 -4.46 13.29 -0.10
N PRO A 98 -5.44 14.18 -0.40
CA PRO A 98 -5.40 14.93 -1.65
C PRO A 98 -4.25 15.95 -1.70
N ASP A 99 -3.63 16.24 -0.54
CA ASP A 99 -2.49 17.13 -0.38
C ASP A 99 -1.17 16.36 -0.19
N SER A 100 -1.18 15.03 -0.23
CA SER A 100 0.06 14.30 -0.37
C SER A 100 0.61 14.57 -1.76
N GLU A 101 1.42 15.61 -1.90
CA GLU A 101 2.35 15.84 -3.02
C GLU A 101 3.44 14.74 -3.09
N GLU A 102 3.36 13.74 -2.28
CA GLU A 102 3.91 12.44 -2.60
C GLU A 102 3.02 11.87 -3.72
N GLU A 103 3.13 12.46 -4.92
CA GLU A 103 3.11 11.64 -6.11
C GLU A 103 3.98 10.45 -5.72
N ASP A 104 3.32 9.34 -5.41
CA ASP A 104 4.03 8.06 -5.28
C ASP A 104 4.67 7.84 -6.65
N ASP A 105 5.81 8.52 -6.87
CA ASP A 105 6.65 8.45 -8.07
C ASP A 105 7.08 6.99 -8.27
N THR A 106 6.69 6.13 -7.30
CA THR A 106 6.82 4.69 -7.29
C THR A 106 5.52 3.95 -7.67
N ALA A 107 4.35 4.63 -7.68
CA ALA A 107 3.12 4.00 -8.15
C ALA A 107 3.20 3.81 -9.66
N PRO A 108 3.30 2.56 -10.15
CA PRO A 108 3.43 2.34 -11.58
C PRO A 108 2.18 2.87 -12.28
N PRO A 109 2.33 3.62 -13.39
CA PRO A 109 1.22 4.23 -14.10
C PRO A 109 0.27 3.17 -14.67
N ALA A 110 -0.98 3.56 -14.92
CA ALA A 110 -1.87 2.75 -15.73
C ALA A 110 -1.30 2.70 -17.16
N LEU A 111 -1.02 1.51 -17.66
CA LEU A 111 -0.48 1.32 -19.00
C LEU A 111 -1.62 1.23 -20.04
N PRO A 112 -1.37 1.68 -21.27
CA PRO A 112 -2.32 1.52 -22.35
C PRO A 112 -2.52 0.04 -22.69
N ASP A 113 -3.70 -0.30 -23.19
CA ASP A 113 -3.99 -1.63 -23.71
C ASP A 113 -3.34 -1.75 -25.10
N ILE A 114 -2.26 -2.53 -25.18
CA ILE A 114 -1.52 -2.80 -26.40
C ILE A 114 -1.37 -4.31 -26.59
N HIS A 115 -1.30 -4.75 -27.85
CA HIS A 115 -1.18 -6.15 -28.21
C HIS A 115 0.23 -6.49 -28.70
N ASP A 116 0.58 -7.77 -28.65
CA ASP A 116 1.83 -8.27 -29.19
C ASP A 116 2.00 -7.88 -30.66
N GLY A 117 3.18 -7.40 -31.02
CA GLY A 117 3.49 -6.91 -32.36
C GLY A 117 3.06 -5.47 -32.66
N THR A 118 2.46 -4.75 -31.67
CA THR A 118 2.17 -3.32 -31.82
C THR A 118 3.48 -2.54 -32.04
N ARG A 119 3.53 -1.74 -33.10
CA ARG A 119 4.69 -0.88 -33.37
C ARG A 119 4.51 0.47 -32.71
N CYS A 120 5.52 0.88 -31.94
CA CYS A 120 5.56 2.17 -31.27
C CYS A 120 6.70 3.01 -31.81
N THR A 121 6.52 4.33 -31.82
CA THR A 121 7.59 5.28 -32.20
C THR A 121 8.15 5.88 -30.92
N VAL A 122 9.48 5.88 -30.76
CA VAL A 122 10.15 6.55 -29.66
C VAL A 122 10.08 8.06 -29.91
N ALA A 123 9.29 8.78 -29.13
CA ALA A 123 9.13 10.22 -29.25
C ALA A 123 10.29 10.98 -28.60
N ALA A 124 10.81 10.49 -27.45
CA ALA A 124 11.94 11.07 -26.74
C ALA A 124 12.62 10.01 -25.86
N ALA A 125 13.91 10.22 -25.58
CA ALA A 125 14.66 9.46 -24.61
C ALA A 125 15.33 10.44 -23.64
N VAL A 126 15.06 10.28 -22.34
CA VAL A 126 15.62 11.13 -21.29
C VAL A 126 16.43 10.28 -20.32
N LEU A 127 17.72 10.59 -20.17
CA LEU A 127 18.57 9.96 -19.19
C LEU A 127 18.44 10.69 -17.84
N ARG A 128 17.94 9.99 -16.81
CA ARG A 128 17.89 10.51 -15.44
C ARG A 128 18.90 9.77 -14.54
N PRO A 129 20.04 10.37 -14.20
CA PRO A 129 20.98 9.74 -13.30
C PRO A 129 20.38 9.69 -11.87
N LYS A 130 20.27 8.50 -11.29
CA LYS A 130 19.91 8.33 -9.88
C LYS A 130 21.16 7.98 -9.08
N LYS A 131 21.41 8.71 -7.97
CA LYS A 131 22.40 8.32 -6.97
C LYS A 131 21.69 7.58 -5.84
N THR A 132 22.14 6.39 -5.53
CA THR A 132 21.71 5.68 -4.32
C THR A 132 22.30 6.40 -3.09
N ARG A 133 21.49 6.55 -2.04
CA ARG A 133 21.96 7.01 -0.73
C ARG A 133 21.97 5.80 0.20
N PRO A 134 22.97 5.69 1.11
CA PRO A 134 22.91 4.66 2.14
C PRO A 134 21.65 4.87 2.99
N PRO A 135 21.04 3.80 3.54
CA PRO A 135 19.94 3.92 4.48
C PRO A 135 20.40 4.75 5.69
N LYS A 136 19.52 5.61 6.19
CA LYS A 136 19.74 6.36 7.43
C LYS A 136 19.61 5.46 8.63
#